data_585004b5344a73fd63377fc553b4a733
#
_entry.id   585004b5344a73fd63377fc553b4a733
#
_cell.length_a   1.000
_cell.length_b   1.000
_cell.length_c   1.000
_cell.angle_alpha   90.00
_cell.angle_beta   90.00
_cell.angle_gamma   90.00
#
_symmetry.space_group_name_H-M   'P 1'
#
loop_
_entity.id
_entity.type
_entity.pdbx_description
1 polymer ?
#
loop_
_entity_poly.entity_id
_entity_poly.type
_entity_poly.pdbx_seq_one_letter_code
_entity_poly.pdbx_strand_id
1 'polypeptide(L)'
;MTVTDQAGGPASDRAGLRVTYAGRVHPAEEIARGAAYELFSADEAPGFEWCPRPGSGCPWRRFVHATEVDAVHGGAGPGDDTDAPLLMPLHRDRGWAYVHRLSQQPGAAADPTLAAVRESAVIRPGTRMVKVLSARQLAGYVRGWLPHGFCYREHDVAHLRTPAGMAVLRGDSEGGDVAYALRWRAADPADYDVPVGPAHRGLTALPPRDRLGPPVLGTGFVPSNGQLVPEFVTREFADLPMPANATLLAYPAEGVEVVLYTYQAEQRGWLRLAGPQWRHLLAAVPGLAADQEYVPTGDAPRSTRLVGTYAGSEYEAVADQPGGFRVLAMTRAARYPVEAAARRVRTAVWRGVPCLVLREEGGWLRLRLRRPDPDAVAATGAQCLERGVYEVWAPGGELTDDRVVDLPYPARHE
;
A
#
# COMPACT_ATOMS: atom_id res chain seq x y z
N MET A 1 -49.64 -26.13 32.15
CA MET A 1 -49.16 -25.49 30.90
C MET A 1 -47.69 -25.19 31.10
N THR A 2 -46.87 -26.13 30.73
CA THR A 2 -45.42 -26.17 31.04
C THR A 2 -44.68 -25.50 29.85
N VAL A 3 -44.03 -24.40 30.11
CA VAL A 3 -43.17 -23.73 29.12
C VAL A 3 -41.82 -24.43 29.16
N THR A 4 -41.51 -25.13 28.10
CA THR A 4 -40.23 -25.81 27.91
C THR A 4 -39.19 -24.74 27.50
N ASP A 5 -38.27 -24.54 28.41
CA ASP A 5 -37.08 -23.72 28.22
C ASP A 5 -36.17 -24.48 27.24
N GLN A 6 -36.00 -23.96 26.01
CA GLN A 6 -35.02 -24.48 25.07
C GLN A 6 -33.65 -23.91 25.46
N ALA A 7 -32.90 -24.76 26.11
CA ALA A 7 -31.48 -24.56 26.35
C ALA A 7 -30.75 -24.28 25.03
N GLY A 8 -30.16 -23.10 24.91
CA GLY A 8 -29.21 -22.78 23.88
C GLY A 8 -28.07 -23.79 23.85
N GLY A 9 -27.90 -24.45 22.72
CA GLY A 9 -26.79 -25.36 22.49
C GLY A 9 -25.44 -24.67 22.68
N PRO A 10 -24.39 -25.44 22.98
CA PRO A 10 -23.05 -24.92 23.21
C PRO A 10 -22.63 -24.15 21.94
N ALA A 11 -22.11 -22.93 22.15
CA ALA A 11 -21.49 -22.16 21.09
C ALA A 11 -20.50 -23.05 20.35
N SER A 12 -20.83 -23.37 19.11
CA SER A 12 -20.05 -24.24 18.25
C SER A 12 -18.60 -23.78 18.27
N ASP A 13 -17.74 -24.71 18.53
CA ASP A 13 -16.31 -24.69 18.27
C ASP A 13 -16.11 -24.39 16.78
N ARG A 14 -16.24 -23.14 16.40
CA ARG A 14 -15.74 -22.64 15.12
C ARG A 14 -14.26 -22.80 15.24
N ALA A 15 -13.65 -23.67 14.44
CA ALA A 15 -12.22 -23.95 14.34
C ALA A 15 -11.48 -22.61 14.42
N GLY A 16 -11.07 -22.30 15.68
CA GLY A 16 -10.99 -20.94 16.09
C GLY A 16 -9.67 -20.34 15.67
N LEU A 17 -9.74 -19.11 15.29
CA LEU A 17 -8.59 -18.23 15.20
C LEU A 17 -7.81 -18.33 16.50
N ARG A 18 -6.51 -18.60 16.40
CA ARG A 18 -5.57 -18.59 17.53
C ARG A 18 -4.48 -17.59 17.26
N VAL A 19 -4.07 -16.87 18.29
CA VAL A 19 -3.05 -15.83 18.18
C VAL A 19 -1.97 -16.11 19.21
N THR A 20 -0.71 -16.11 18.77
CA THR A 20 0.43 -16.11 19.67
C THR A 20 0.68 -14.69 20.14
N TYR A 21 0.64 -14.49 21.45
CA TYR A 21 0.89 -13.22 22.10
C TYR A 21 1.75 -13.45 23.34
N ALA A 22 2.85 -12.69 23.49
CA ALA A 22 3.81 -12.84 24.58
C ALA A 22 4.27 -14.30 24.78
N GLY A 23 4.52 -15.02 23.69
CA GLY A 23 4.99 -16.42 23.68
C GLY A 23 3.93 -17.46 24.06
N ARG A 24 2.65 -17.10 24.17
CA ARG A 24 1.54 -18.01 24.47
C ARG A 24 0.49 -17.96 23.37
N VAL A 25 -0.12 -19.13 23.10
CA VAL A 25 -1.21 -19.25 22.11
C VAL A 25 -2.55 -19.06 22.81
N HIS A 26 -3.32 -18.05 22.38
CA HIS A 26 -4.64 -17.72 22.88
C HIS A 26 -5.71 -17.99 21.83
N PRO A 27 -6.88 -18.48 22.19
CA PRO A 27 -8.07 -18.36 21.36
C PRO A 27 -8.33 -16.87 21.07
N ALA A 28 -8.77 -16.55 19.87
CA ALA A 28 -8.96 -15.16 19.48
C ALA A 28 -10.17 -14.97 18.56
N GLU A 29 -10.73 -13.77 18.59
CA GLU A 29 -11.66 -13.27 17.58
C GLU A 29 -11.06 -12.07 16.88
N GLU A 30 -11.20 -12.01 15.55
CA GLU A 30 -10.77 -10.86 14.77
C GLU A 30 -11.84 -9.76 14.87
N ILE A 31 -11.51 -8.66 15.56
CA ILE A 31 -12.43 -7.54 15.75
C ILE A 31 -12.39 -6.59 14.56
N ALA A 32 -11.19 -6.31 14.09
CA ALA A 32 -10.98 -5.52 12.88
C ALA A 32 -10.05 -6.31 11.96
N ARG A 33 -10.52 -6.62 10.77
CA ARG A 33 -9.85 -7.52 9.82
C ARG A 33 -8.38 -7.17 9.61
N GLY A 34 -7.50 -8.05 10.12
CA GLY A 34 -6.06 -7.92 10.08
C GLY A 34 -5.48 -6.70 10.81
N ALA A 35 -6.24 -6.05 11.69
CA ALA A 35 -5.80 -4.89 12.45
C ALA A 35 -5.90 -5.07 13.96
N ALA A 36 -6.91 -5.79 14.46
CA ALA A 36 -7.12 -5.96 15.89
C ALA A 36 -7.78 -7.30 16.21
N TYR A 37 -7.35 -7.88 17.32
CA TYR A 37 -7.84 -9.15 17.85
C TYR A 37 -8.31 -8.99 19.29
N GLU A 38 -9.37 -9.71 19.66
CA GLU A 38 -9.74 -9.97 21.05
C GLU A 38 -9.20 -11.34 21.41
N LEU A 39 -8.27 -11.39 22.37
CA LEU A 39 -7.68 -12.61 22.90
C LEU A 39 -8.45 -13.09 24.11
N PHE A 40 -8.56 -14.39 24.26
CA PHE A 40 -9.22 -15.04 25.39
C PHE A 40 -8.24 -15.91 26.17
N SER A 41 -8.39 -15.95 27.51
CA SER A 41 -7.60 -16.81 28.37
C SER A 41 -8.48 -17.46 29.44
N ALA A 42 -8.20 -18.71 29.75
CA ALA A 42 -8.82 -19.42 30.90
C ALA A 42 -8.24 -18.90 32.22
N ASP A 43 -6.97 -18.54 32.22
CA ASP A 43 -6.22 -18.11 33.39
C ASP A 43 -5.96 -16.60 33.36
N GLU A 44 -5.75 -16.01 34.54
CA GLU A 44 -5.28 -14.64 34.66
C GLU A 44 -3.92 -14.46 34.00
N ALA A 45 -3.79 -13.41 33.18
CA ALA A 45 -2.56 -13.09 32.52
C ALA A 45 -2.34 -11.56 32.52
N PRO A 46 -1.09 -11.09 32.49
CA PRO A 46 -0.79 -9.65 32.50
C PRO A 46 -1.49 -8.91 31.36
N GLY A 47 -2.26 -7.87 31.71
CA GLY A 47 -3.00 -7.03 30.78
C GLY A 47 -4.32 -7.63 30.27
N PHE A 48 -4.74 -8.80 30.75
CA PHE A 48 -6.07 -9.33 30.51
C PHE A 48 -7.05 -8.82 31.57
N GLU A 49 -8.25 -8.48 31.14
CA GLU A 49 -9.33 -8.01 31.99
C GLU A 49 -10.35 -9.12 32.22
N TRP A 50 -10.87 -9.21 33.48
CA TRP A 50 -11.93 -10.15 33.82
C TRP A 50 -13.25 -9.72 33.15
N CYS A 51 -13.73 -10.52 32.24
CA CYS A 51 -14.99 -10.29 31.53
C CYS A 51 -15.64 -11.62 31.14
N PRO A 52 -16.28 -12.31 32.12
CA PRO A 52 -16.89 -13.59 31.87
C PRO A 52 -18.06 -13.46 30.92
N ARG A 53 -18.07 -14.29 29.87
CA ARG A 53 -19.20 -14.46 28.97
C ARG A 53 -19.93 -15.75 29.32
N PRO A 54 -21.28 -15.79 29.36
CA PRO A 54 -22.02 -17.01 29.58
C PRO A 54 -21.61 -18.11 28.59
N GLY A 55 -21.23 -19.27 29.11
CA GLY A 55 -20.80 -20.42 28.29
C GLY A 55 -19.35 -20.38 27.77
N SER A 56 -18.57 -19.36 28.10
CA SER A 56 -17.14 -19.27 27.72
C SER A 56 -16.28 -19.88 28.85
N GLY A 57 -15.42 -20.84 28.52
CA GLY A 57 -14.37 -21.35 29.42
C GLY A 57 -13.20 -20.38 29.61
N CYS A 58 -13.20 -19.22 28.95
CA CYS A 58 -12.14 -18.23 28.97
C CYS A 58 -12.69 -16.88 29.47
N PRO A 59 -12.70 -16.64 30.78
CA PRO A 59 -13.27 -15.41 31.35
C PRO A 59 -12.36 -14.18 31.24
N TRP A 60 -11.11 -14.36 30.91
CA TRP A 60 -10.14 -13.28 30.73
C TRP A 60 -10.03 -12.90 29.27
N ARG A 61 -10.01 -11.61 28.97
CA ARG A 61 -9.87 -11.10 27.62
C ARG A 61 -8.91 -9.93 27.54
N ARG A 62 -8.32 -9.76 26.36
CA ARG A 62 -7.46 -8.63 26.02
C ARG A 62 -7.67 -8.22 24.56
N PHE A 63 -7.79 -6.92 24.33
CA PHE A 63 -7.71 -6.37 22.98
C PHE A 63 -6.27 -6.08 22.64
N VAL A 64 -5.82 -6.54 21.46
CA VAL A 64 -4.46 -6.33 20.96
C VAL A 64 -4.53 -5.85 19.53
N HIS A 65 -3.58 -5.00 19.17
CA HIS A 65 -3.37 -4.64 17.78
C HIS A 65 -2.60 -5.76 17.05
N ALA A 66 -2.81 -5.92 15.73
CA ALA A 66 -2.13 -6.95 14.94
C ALA A 66 -0.59 -6.86 14.99
N THR A 67 -0.04 -5.68 15.32
CA THR A 67 1.41 -5.50 15.50
C THR A 67 1.95 -5.97 16.85
N GLU A 68 1.06 -6.25 17.82
CA GLU A 68 1.44 -6.74 19.14
C GLU A 68 1.48 -8.28 19.21
N VAL A 69 0.99 -8.96 18.17
CA VAL A 69 0.91 -10.42 18.15
C VAL A 69 2.09 -11.04 17.41
N ASP A 70 2.62 -12.13 17.95
CA ASP A 70 3.77 -12.82 17.38
C ASP A 70 3.38 -13.64 16.14
N ALA A 71 2.21 -14.28 16.17
CA ALA A 71 1.68 -15.09 15.06
C ALA A 71 0.16 -15.26 15.15
N VAL A 72 -0.48 -15.44 13.99
CA VAL A 72 -1.91 -15.74 13.88
C VAL A 72 -2.07 -17.13 13.27
N HIS A 73 -2.79 -18.01 13.95
CA HIS A 73 -2.99 -19.41 13.58
C HIS A 73 -4.49 -19.69 13.41
N GLY A 74 -4.88 -20.23 12.28
CA GLY A 74 -6.28 -20.53 12.02
C GLY A 74 -7.10 -19.25 11.79
N GLY A 75 -8.00 -19.30 10.91
CA GLY A 75 -8.93 -18.23 10.58
C GLY A 75 -9.69 -18.70 9.34
N ALA A 76 -10.98 -18.53 9.37
CA ALA A 76 -11.94 -19.14 8.48
C ALA A 76 -11.56 -19.14 7.00
N GLY A 77 -11.63 -20.31 6.44
CA GLY A 77 -11.59 -20.59 5.03
C GLY A 77 -10.26 -21.21 4.58
N PRO A 78 -10.27 -21.98 3.51
CA PRO A 78 -9.06 -22.32 2.81
C PRO A 78 -8.50 -21.01 2.23
N GLY A 79 -7.92 -20.20 3.11
CA GLY A 79 -7.08 -19.07 2.77
C GLY A 79 -5.87 -19.69 2.11
N ASP A 80 -5.79 -19.49 0.86
CA ASP A 80 -4.66 -19.72 0.03
C ASP A 80 -3.36 -19.45 0.80
N ASP A 81 -2.53 -20.46 0.97
CA ASP A 81 -1.14 -20.40 1.46
C ASP A 81 -0.26 -19.41 0.66
N THR A 82 -0.85 -18.75 -0.33
CA THR A 82 -0.20 -17.77 -1.21
C THR A 82 0.04 -16.41 -0.55
N ASP A 83 -0.46 -16.17 0.66
CA ASP A 83 -0.18 -14.94 1.43
C ASP A 83 0.99 -15.10 2.42
N ALA A 84 1.62 -16.27 2.49
CA ALA A 84 2.85 -16.44 3.25
C ALA A 84 3.98 -15.59 2.63
N PRO A 85 4.80 -14.91 3.45
CA PRO A 85 5.92 -14.14 2.93
C PRO A 85 6.92 -15.07 2.22
N LEU A 86 7.25 -14.76 0.97
CA LEU A 86 8.34 -15.44 0.29
C LEU A 86 9.67 -14.84 0.74
N LEU A 87 10.27 -15.43 1.73
CA LEU A 87 11.60 -15.04 2.22
C LEU A 87 12.63 -15.97 1.58
N MET A 88 13.23 -15.55 0.49
CA MET A 88 14.33 -16.29 -0.12
C MET A 88 15.66 -15.83 0.45
N PRO A 89 16.44 -16.73 1.08
CA PRO A 89 17.73 -16.36 1.64
C PRO A 89 18.67 -15.87 0.54
N LEU A 90 19.30 -14.73 0.79
CA LEU A 90 20.35 -14.19 -0.06
C LEU A 90 21.69 -14.64 0.51
N HIS A 91 22.44 -15.45 -0.24
CA HIS A 91 23.79 -15.85 0.15
C HIS A 91 24.71 -14.62 0.20
N ARG A 92 25.74 -14.66 1.05
CA ARG A 92 26.68 -13.54 1.28
C ARG A 92 27.36 -13.03 0.01
N ASP A 93 27.54 -13.88 -0.98
CA ASP A 93 28.12 -13.56 -2.28
C ASP A 93 27.10 -12.93 -3.26
N ARG A 94 25.81 -12.94 -2.91
CA ARG A 94 24.73 -12.41 -3.72
C ARG A 94 24.23 -11.06 -3.18
N GLY A 95 25.12 -10.08 -3.13
CA GLY A 95 24.76 -8.71 -2.79
C GLY A 95 24.15 -7.94 -3.96
N TRP A 96 23.92 -6.65 -3.78
CA TRP A 96 23.37 -5.75 -4.81
C TRP A 96 24.12 -5.81 -6.14
N ALA A 97 25.47 -5.91 -6.11
CA ALA A 97 26.26 -6.03 -7.31
C ALA A 97 25.97 -7.31 -8.11
N TYR A 98 25.67 -8.41 -7.42
CA TYR A 98 25.24 -9.66 -8.06
C TYR A 98 23.86 -9.49 -8.72
N VAL A 99 22.90 -8.96 -7.98
CA VAL A 99 21.53 -8.75 -8.48
C VAL A 99 21.53 -7.79 -9.68
N HIS A 100 22.34 -6.73 -9.62
CA HIS A 100 22.50 -5.81 -10.74
C HIS A 100 23.07 -6.51 -11.98
N ARG A 101 24.14 -7.27 -11.83
CA ARG A 101 24.71 -8.06 -12.96
C ARG A 101 23.68 -9.03 -13.53
N LEU A 102 22.96 -9.74 -12.67
CA LEU A 102 21.92 -10.68 -13.10
C LEU A 102 20.83 -9.97 -13.89
N SER A 103 20.41 -8.78 -13.48
CA SER A 103 19.38 -8.01 -14.20
C SER A 103 19.79 -7.57 -15.59
N GLN A 104 21.10 -7.47 -15.86
CA GLN A 104 21.66 -7.08 -17.15
C GLN A 104 21.92 -8.27 -18.09
N GLN A 105 21.86 -9.50 -17.58
CA GLN A 105 22.17 -10.67 -18.41
C GLN A 105 21.02 -11.05 -19.34
N PRO A 106 21.32 -11.42 -20.60
CA PRO A 106 20.37 -12.10 -21.45
C PRO A 106 19.95 -13.41 -20.78
N GLY A 107 18.64 -13.65 -20.67
CA GLY A 107 18.15 -14.89 -20.05
C GLY A 107 17.99 -14.85 -18.54
N ALA A 108 18.22 -13.71 -17.86
CA ALA A 108 17.92 -13.55 -16.43
C ALA A 108 16.49 -13.98 -16.07
N ALA A 109 15.56 -13.88 -17.01
CA ALA A 109 14.18 -14.34 -16.84
C ALA A 109 14.06 -15.85 -16.59
N ALA A 110 15.05 -16.64 -17.01
CA ALA A 110 15.06 -18.10 -16.87
C ALA A 110 15.79 -18.58 -15.60
N ASP A 111 16.36 -17.66 -14.79
CA ASP A 111 16.94 -18.05 -13.51
C ASP A 111 15.86 -18.60 -12.58
N PRO A 112 16.00 -19.84 -12.06
CA PRO A 112 14.95 -20.49 -11.29
C PRO A 112 14.63 -19.74 -9.97
N THR A 113 15.60 -19.05 -9.37
CA THR A 113 15.37 -18.23 -8.18
C THR A 113 14.50 -17.03 -8.52
N LEU A 114 14.81 -16.34 -9.63
CA LEU A 114 14.03 -15.21 -10.10
C LEU A 114 12.62 -15.63 -10.54
N ALA A 115 12.51 -16.79 -11.18
CA ALA A 115 11.21 -17.36 -11.58
C ALA A 115 10.34 -17.61 -10.35
N ALA A 116 10.85 -18.27 -9.32
CA ALA A 116 10.12 -18.55 -8.08
C ALA A 116 9.64 -17.26 -7.38
N VAL A 117 10.50 -16.22 -7.30
CA VAL A 117 10.10 -14.91 -6.74
C VAL A 117 8.96 -14.28 -7.55
N ARG A 118 9.04 -14.35 -8.87
CA ARG A 118 8.01 -13.80 -9.76
C ARG A 118 6.69 -14.55 -9.67
N GLU A 119 6.73 -15.87 -9.62
CA GLU A 119 5.54 -16.72 -9.48
C GLU A 119 4.80 -16.44 -8.18
N SER A 120 5.53 -16.12 -7.11
CA SER A 120 4.94 -15.73 -5.84
C SER A 120 4.50 -14.27 -5.78
N ALA A 121 4.95 -13.42 -6.73
CA ALA A 121 4.64 -12.00 -6.78
C ALA A 121 3.21 -11.74 -7.31
N VAL A 122 2.21 -12.27 -6.61
CA VAL A 122 0.79 -12.12 -6.95
C VAL A 122 0.16 -11.07 -6.05
N ILE A 123 -0.54 -10.12 -6.67
CA ILE A 123 -1.43 -9.18 -5.97
C ILE A 123 -2.87 -9.64 -6.21
N ARG A 124 -3.67 -9.64 -5.16
CA ARG A 124 -5.11 -9.86 -5.21
C ARG A 124 -5.84 -8.62 -4.72
N PRO A 125 -7.10 -8.45 -5.08
CA PRO A 125 -7.92 -7.41 -4.48
C PRO A 125 -7.96 -7.55 -2.96
N GLY A 126 -7.70 -6.44 -2.26
CA GLY A 126 -7.60 -6.45 -0.81
C GLY A 126 -6.19 -6.73 -0.26
N THR A 127 -5.23 -7.18 -1.10
CA THR A 127 -3.82 -7.29 -0.69
C THR A 127 -3.36 -5.96 -0.11
N ARG A 128 -2.76 -6.01 1.07
CA ARG A 128 -2.19 -4.82 1.71
C ARG A 128 -0.88 -4.46 1.04
N MET A 129 -0.85 -3.26 0.51
CA MET A 129 0.33 -2.67 -0.10
C MET A 129 0.94 -1.63 0.83
N VAL A 130 2.25 -1.50 0.78
CA VAL A 130 3.01 -0.49 1.51
C VAL A 130 4.01 0.19 0.59
N LYS A 131 4.13 1.50 0.73
CA LYS A 131 5.17 2.33 0.12
C LYS A 131 5.93 3.06 1.20
N VAL A 132 7.24 2.92 1.23
CA VAL A 132 8.09 3.64 2.18
C VAL A 132 8.29 5.07 1.70
N LEU A 133 8.17 6.03 2.62
CA LEU A 133 8.14 7.46 2.35
C LEU A 133 9.28 8.19 3.06
N SER A 134 9.79 9.25 2.45
CA SER A 134 10.50 10.31 3.15
C SER A 134 9.52 11.25 3.86
N ALA A 135 9.99 12.06 4.80
CA ALA A 135 9.17 13.09 5.45
C ALA A 135 8.53 14.07 4.42
N ARG A 136 9.27 14.40 3.35
CA ARG A 136 8.75 15.25 2.26
C ARG A 136 7.62 14.55 1.49
N GLN A 137 7.75 13.26 1.21
CA GLN A 137 6.69 12.50 0.56
C GLN A 137 5.47 12.35 1.47
N LEU A 138 5.66 12.08 2.76
CA LEU A 138 4.56 12.08 3.74
C LEU A 138 3.78 13.39 3.68
N ALA A 139 4.47 14.55 3.71
CA ALA A 139 3.83 15.85 3.55
C ALA A 139 3.07 15.99 2.22
N GLY A 140 3.59 15.41 1.14
CA GLY A 140 2.92 15.37 -0.16
C GLY A 140 1.61 14.58 -0.12
N TYR A 141 1.63 13.38 0.49
CA TYR A 141 0.43 12.56 0.65
C TYR A 141 -0.64 13.21 1.52
N VAL A 142 -0.23 13.84 2.62
CA VAL A 142 -1.16 14.60 3.46
C VAL A 142 -1.82 15.75 2.67
N ARG A 143 -1.12 16.34 1.70
CA ARG A 143 -1.63 17.40 0.82
C ARG A 143 -2.35 16.90 -0.42
N GLY A 144 -2.60 15.61 -0.55
CA GLY A 144 -3.41 15.05 -1.62
C GLY A 144 -2.67 14.30 -2.73
N TRP A 145 -1.37 13.97 -2.55
CA TRP A 145 -0.73 13.04 -3.46
C TRP A 145 -1.44 11.69 -3.41
N LEU A 146 -1.40 10.97 -4.53
CA LEU A 146 -2.01 9.68 -4.71
C LEU A 146 -0.94 8.58 -4.74
N PRO A 147 -1.27 7.31 -4.39
CA PRO A 147 -0.33 6.22 -4.44
C PRO A 147 0.24 6.03 -5.85
N HIS A 148 1.57 6.00 -5.99
CA HIS A 148 2.26 5.78 -7.26
C HIS A 148 3.66 5.22 -7.04
N GLY A 149 4.28 4.72 -8.12
CA GLY A 149 5.66 4.25 -8.10
C GLY A 149 5.84 2.90 -7.43
N PHE A 150 7.02 2.68 -6.85
CA PHE A 150 7.38 1.41 -6.22
C PHE A 150 6.66 1.17 -4.92
N CYS A 151 6.22 -0.07 -4.72
CA CYS A 151 5.53 -0.53 -3.52
C CYS A 151 5.76 -2.03 -3.29
N TYR A 152 5.36 -2.50 -2.13
CA TYR A 152 5.57 -3.87 -1.66
C TYR A 152 4.26 -4.41 -1.07
N ARG A 153 4.10 -5.73 -1.03
CA ARG A 153 3.07 -6.33 -0.18
C ARG A 153 3.51 -6.23 1.28
N GLU A 154 2.61 -5.83 2.15
CA GLU A 154 2.93 -5.59 3.57
C GLU A 154 3.58 -6.81 4.24
N HIS A 155 3.08 -8.01 3.96
CA HIS A 155 3.60 -9.24 4.55
C HIS A 155 5.02 -9.59 4.10
N ASP A 156 5.43 -9.23 2.87
CA ASP A 156 6.79 -9.48 2.39
C ASP A 156 7.84 -8.62 3.11
N VAL A 157 7.43 -7.47 3.64
CA VAL A 157 8.32 -6.50 4.30
C VAL A 157 8.09 -6.39 5.81
N ALA A 158 7.29 -7.28 6.37
CA ALA A 158 6.95 -7.26 7.80
C ALA A 158 8.18 -7.36 8.72
N HIS A 159 9.22 -8.06 8.26
CA HIS A 159 10.50 -8.20 8.97
C HIS A 159 11.39 -6.95 8.91
N LEU A 160 11.02 -5.94 8.14
CA LEU A 160 11.78 -4.70 7.93
C LEU A 160 11.18 -3.49 8.68
N ARG A 161 10.32 -3.72 9.66
CA ARG A 161 9.62 -2.65 10.41
C ARG A 161 10.57 -1.92 11.39
N THR A 162 11.69 -1.48 10.88
CA THR A 162 12.65 -0.62 11.56
C THR A 162 12.97 0.59 10.68
N PRO A 163 13.43 1.71 11.21
CA PRO A 163 13.86 2.84 10.39
C PRO A 163 14.89 2.44 9.34
N ALA A 164 15.91 1.68 9.73
CA ALA A 164 16.97 1.22 8.84
C ALA A 164 16.47 0.23 7.78
N GLY A 165 15.64 -0.75 8.16
CA GLY A 165 15.06 -1.72 7.23
C GLY A 165 14.18 -1.07 6.17
N MET A 166 13.32 -0.14 6.58
CA MET A 166 12.46 0.62 5.66
C MET A 166 13.27 1.57 4.77
N ALA A 167 14.35 2.15 5.25
CA ALA A 167 15.23 3.00 4.44
C ALA A 167 15.84 2.21 3.26
N VAL A 168 16.19 0.94 3.45
CA VAL A 168 16.67 0.06 2.37
C VAL A 168 15.65 -0.06 1.24
N LEU A 169 14.36 -0.21 1.56
CA LEU A 169 13.29 -0.31 0.58
C LEU A 169 13.08 1.00 -0.19
N ARG A 170 13.30 2.13 0.45
CA ARG A 170 13.25 3.45 -0.20
C ARG A 170 14.44 3.68 -1.14
N GLY A 171 15.54 2.98 -0.88
CA GLY A 171 16.78 3.11 -1.63
C GLY A 171 17.68 4.23 -1.13
N ASP A 172 17.44 4.72 0.08
CA ASP A 172 18.33 5.69 0.74
C ASP A 172 19.37 4.94 1.58
N SER A 173 20.60 5.43 1.53
CA SER A 173 21.66 4.99 2.43
C SER A 173 21.62 5.70 3.79
N GLU A 174 20.91 6.80 3.87
CA GLU A 174 20.76 7.58 5.09
C GLU A 174 19.44 7.20 5.77
N GLY A 175 19.51 6.23 6.69
CA GLY A 175 18.42 5.93 7.61
C GLY A 175 18.26 7.09 8.60
N GLY A 176 17.10 7.76 8.60
CA GLY A 176 16.74 8.65 9.70
C GLY A 176 16.26 7.84 10.91
N ASP A 177 16.07 8.52 12.04
CA ASP A 177 15.54 7.91 13.26
C ASP A 177 14.09 7.41 13.11
N VAL A 178 13.38 7.86 12.08
CA VAL A 178 11.99 7.50 11.80
C VAL A 178 11.82 7.20 10.31
N ALA A 179 11.23 6.06 10.00
CA ALA A 179 10.73 5.77 8.66
C ALA A 179 9.22 6.01 8.60
N TYR A 180 8.75 6.50 7.44
CA TYR A 180 7.34 6.69 7.18
C TYR A 180 6.87 5.74 6.08
N ALA A 181 5.57 5.43 6.08
CA ALA A 181 4.97 4.63 5.02
C ALA A 181 3.53 5.04 4.73
N LEU A 182 3.11 4.82 3.51
CA LEU A 182 1.71 4.77 3.11
C LEU A 182 1.31 3.31 2.99
N ARG A 183 0.22 2.92 3.64
CA ARG A 183 -0.38 1.60 3.54
C ARG A 183 -1.79 1.70 2.98
N TRP A 184 -2.12 0.81 2.05
CA TRP A 184 -3.46 0.74 1.45
C TRP A 184 -3.80 -0.69 1.02
N ARG A 185 -5.03 -0.91 0.59
CA ARG A 185 -5.45 -2.18 -0.02
C ARG A 185 -5.52 -2.05 -1.54
N ALA A 186 -4.93 -3.00 -2.25
CA ALA A 186 -5.02 -3.06 -3.70
C ALA A 186 -6.48 -3.17 -4.14
N ALA A 187 -6.90 -2.31 -5.06
CA ALA A 187 -8.22 -2.37 -5.65
C ALA A 187 -8.32 -3.45 -6.72
N ASP A 188 -7.35 -3.47 -7.62
CA ASP A 188 -7.25 -4.44 -8.72
C ASP A 188 -5.79 -4.82 -8.97
N PRO A 189 -5.47 -6.09 -9.24
CA PRO A 189 -4.14 -6.52 -9.65
C PRO A 189 -3.63 -5.81 -10.90
N ALA A 190 -4.55 -5.43 -11.80
CA ALA A 190 -4.21 -4.73 -13.03
C ALA A 190 -3.61 -3.33 -12.83
N ASP A 191 -3.70 -2.79 -11.62
CA ASP A 191 -3.07 -1.52 -11.25
C ASP A 191 -1.55 -1.63 -11.04
N TYR A 192 -1.00 -2.84 -11.03
CA TYR A 192 0.40 -3.08 -10.67
C TYR A 192 1.11 -3.90 -11.74
N ASP A 193 2.37 -3.61 -11.92
CA ASP A 193 3.31 -4.40 -12.70
C ASP A 193 4.42 -4.92 -11.78
N VAL A 194 4.88 -6.15 -12.06
CA VAL A 194 6.16 -6.62 -11.54
C VAL A 194 7.24 -6.07 -12.46
N PRO A 195 8.23 -5.31 -11.96
CA PRO A 195 9.18 -4.58 -12.80
C PRO A 195 10.21 -5.53 -13.46
N VAL A 196 9.72 -6.42 -14.34
CA VAL A 196 10.51 -7.38 -15.11
C VAL A 196 10.41 -7.10 -16.60
N GLY A 197 11.44 -7.49 -17.33
CA GLY A 197 11.43 -7.44 -18.78
C GLY A 197 11.80 -6.07 -19.38
N PRO A 198 11.63 -5.93 -20.71
CA PRO A 198 12.14 -4.79 -21.47
C PRO A 198 11.57 -3.44 -21.05
N ALA A 199 10.29 -3.39 -20.68
CA ALA A 199 9.59 -2.16 -20.31
C ALA A 199 10.22 -1.42 -19.11
N HIS A 200 10.92 -2.14 -18.23
CA HIS A 200 11.54 -1.58 -17.02
C HIS A 200 13.07 -1.55 -17.07
N ARG A 201 13.68 -2.19 -18.06
CA ARG A 201 15.15 -2.24 -18.17
C ARG A 201 15.79 -0.90 -18.45
N GLY A 202 15.10 -0.02 -19.18
CA GLY A 202 15.58 1.32 -19.46
C GLY A 202 15.95 2.13 -18.23
N LEU A 203 15.21 1.92 -17.13
CA LEU A 203 15.46 2.61 -15.87
C LEU A 203 16.81 2.26 -15.22
N THR A 204 17.37 1.09 -15.49
CA THR A 204 18.68 0.69 -14.96
C THR A 204 19.83 1.43 -15.67
N ALA A 205 19.61 1.94 -16.86
CA ALA A 205 20.58 2.68 -17.64
C ALA A 205 20.61 4.19 -17.31
N LEU A 206 19.66 4.69 -16.51
CA LEU A 206 19.65 6.09 -16.08
C LEU A 206 20.83 6.39 -15.15
N PRO A 207 21.34 7.64 -15.15
CA PRO A 207 22.43 8.05 -14.30
C PRO A 207 22.15 7.75 -12.82
N PRO A 208 23.18 7.39 -12.01
CA PRO A 208 22.97 7.04 -10.58
C PRO A 208 22.28 8.14 -9.76
N ARG A 209 22.52 9.42 -10.08
CA ARG A 209 21.86 10.57 -9.43
C ARG A 209 20.35 10.63 -9.66
N ASP A 210 19.88 10.02 -10.74
CA ASP A 210 18.46 9.99 -11.12
C ASP A 210 17.76 8.73 -10.55
N ARG A 211 18.51 7.89 -9.83
CA ARG A 211 18.03 6.67 -9.22
C ARG A 211 18.31 6.71 -7.74
N LEU A 212 17.29 6.52 -6.94
CA LEU A 212 17.44 6.32 -5.52
C LEU A 212 17.75 4.84 -5.27
N GLY A 213 18.89 4.56 -4.70
CA GLY A 213 19.35 3.22 -4.40
C GLY A 213 19.89 2.41 -5.59
N PRO A 214 20.19 1.13 -5.36
CA PRO A 214 20.77 0.24 -6.37
C PRO A 214 19.83 0.02 -7.55
N PRO A 215 20.37 -0.08 -8.78
CA PRO A 215 19.57 -0.25 -10.00
C PRO A 215 19.20 -1.74 -10.18
N VAL A 216 18.13 -2.17 -9.53
CA VAL A 216 17.64 -3.56 -9.58
C VAL A 216 16.37 -3.72 -10.39
N LEU A 217 15.97 -2.69 -11.13
CA LEU A 217 14.80 -2.75 -12.00
C LEU A 217 14.94 -3.83 -13.06
N GLY A 218 13.84 -4.50 -13.35
CA GLY A 218 13.79 -5.61 -14.31
C GLY A 218 14.00 -6.99 -13.70
N THR A 219 14.20 -7.10 -12.39
CA THR A 219 14.27 -8.39 -11.68
C THR A 219 12.96 -8.77 -11.00
N GLY A 220 12.14 -7.81 -10.60
CA GLY A 220 10.91 -8.02 -9.85
C GLY A 220 11.10 -8.21 -8.35
N PHE A 221 12.30 -7.99 -7.84
CA PHE A 221 12.60 -8.08 -6.42
C PHE A 221 13.75 -7.17 -6.00
N VAL A 222 13.89 -6.97 -4.70
CA VAL A 222 15.02 -6.27 -4.08
C VAL A 222 15.67 -7.16 -3.02
N PRO A 223 17.01 -7.14 -2.86
CA PRO A 223 17.67 -7.71 -1.70
C PRO A 223 17.42 -6.83 -0.48
N SER A 224 17.05 -7.44 0.63
CA SER A 224 16.84 -6.73 1.89
C SER A 224 17.15 -7.64 3.08
N ASN A 225 18.03 -7.21 3.97
CA ASN A 225 18.44 -7.95 5.18
C ASN A 225 18.78 -9.44 4.91
N GLY A 226 19.51 -9.72 3.84
CA GLY A 226 19.89 -11.09 3.45
C GLY A 226 18.80 -11.89 2.78
N GLN A 227 17.70 -11.27 2.40
CA GLN A 227 16.55 -11.90 1.75
C GLN A 227 16.18 -11.19 0.44
N LEU A 228 15.46 -11.87 -0.43
CA LEU A 228 14.84 -11.30 -1.62
C LEU A 228 13.37 -10.98 -1.33
N VAL A 229 12.97 -9.76 -1.62
CA VAL A 229 11.61 -9.28 -1.42
C VAL A 229 10.98 -8.95 -2.77
N PRO A 230 9.79 -9.49 -3.10
CA PRO A 230 9.07 -9.10 -4.30
C PRO A 230 8.77 -7.61 -4.34
N GLU A 231 9.01 -7.00 -5.50
CA GLU A 231 8.81 -5.57 -5.73
C GLU A 231 7.75 -5.36 -6.79
N PHE A 232 6.90 -4.39 -6.58
CA PHE A 232 5.84 -3.99 -7.50
C PHE A 232 5.98 -2.52 -7.84
N VAL A 233 5.42 -2.14 -8.96
CA VAL A 233 5.30 -0.74 -9.37
C VAL A 233 3.87 -0.49 -9.85
N THR A 234 3.33 0.69 -9.57
CA THR A 234 2.04 1.06 -10.19
C THR A 234 2.20 1.08 -11.70
N ARG A 235 1.23 0.49 -12.41
CA ARG A 235 1.28 0.35 -13.86
C ARG A 235 1.59 1.68 -14.54
N GLU A 236 2.66 1.70 -15.34
CA GLU A 236 3.14 2.88 -16.01
C GLU A 236 3.42 4.06 -15.07
N PHE A 237 3.79 3.80 -13.83
CA PHE A 237 4.01 4.82 -12.78
C PHE A 237 2.81 5.74 -12.53
N ALA A 238 1.62 5.31 -12.95
CA ALA A 238 0.41 6.10 -12.80
C ALA A 238 0.03 6.25 -11.33
N ASP A 239 -0.61 7.37 -11.01
CA ASP A 239 -1.30 7.55 -9.74
C ASP A 239 -2.52 6.61 -9.67
N LEU A 240 -2.71 5.99 -8.51
CA LEU A 240 -3.91 5.24 -8.20
C LEU A 240 -4.88 6.12 -7.41
N PRO A 241 -6.20 5.96 -7.60
CA PRO A 241 -7.18 6.61 -6.73
C PRO A 241 -6.89 6.26 -5.26
N MET A 242 -6.96 7.24 -4.35
CA MET A 242 -6.74 6.98 -2.93
C MET A 242 -7.81 6.02 -2.40
N PRO A 243 -7.45 4.82 -1.92
CA PRO A 243 -8.42 3.88 -1.38
C PRO A 243 -8.99 4.37 -0.04
N ALA A 244 -10.21 3.91 0.28
CA ALA A 244 -10.77 4.11 1.61
C ALA A 244 -9.88 3.47 2.68
N ASN A 245 -9.79 4.13 3.82
CA ASN A 245 -9.01 3.65 4.96
C ASN A 245 -7.52 3.44 4.66
N ALA A 246 -6.95 4.11 3.67
CA ALA A 246 -5.51 4.20 3.52
C ALA A 246 -4.92 4.85 4.78
N THR A 247 -3.73 4.42 5.20
CA THR A 247 -3.09 4.90 6.43
C THR A 247 -1.70 5.41 6.17
N LEU A 248 -1.33 6.50 6.84
CA LEU A 248 0.04 6.97 6.94
C LEU A 248 0.63 6.51 8.26
N LEU A 249 1.80 5.90 8.21
CA LEU A 249 2.45 5.22 9.30
C LEU A 249 3.81 5.83 9.60
N ALA A 250 4.27 5.66 10.84
CA ALA A 250 5.64 5.89 11.25
C ALA A 250 6.21 4.67 11.97
N TYR A 251 7.49 4.42 11.77
CA TYR A 251 8.29 3.39 12.43
C TYR A 251 9.45 4.10 13.16
N PRO A 252 9.25 4.52 14.43
CA PRO A 252 10.27 5.26 15.18
C PRO A 252 11.33 4.37 15.81
N ALA A 253 11.06 3.08 16.00
CA ALA A 253 11.98 2.11 16.57
C ALA A 253 11.60 0.70 16.09
N GLU A 254 12.45 -0.28 16.38
CA GLU A 254 12.19 -1.67 16.06
C GLU A 254 10.88 -2.17 16.70
N GLY A 255 10.05 -2.81 15.89
CA GLY A 255 8.76 -3.38 16.32
C GLY A 255 7.69 -2.37 16.69
N VAL A 256 7.93 -1.06 16.54
CA VAL A 256 6.93 -0.03 16.84
C VAL A 256 6.33 0.51 15.54
N GLU A 257 5.04 0.33 15.38
CA GLU A 257 4.25 0.93 14.29
C GLU A 257 3.27 1.94 14.87
N VAL A 258 3.33 3.18 14.40
CA VAL A 258 2.43 4.24 14.79
C VAL A 258 1.57 4.66 13.61
N VAL A 259 0.25 4.52 13.72
CA VAL A 259 -0.68 5.07 12.73
C VAL A 259 -0.80 6.57 12.96
N LEU A 260 -0.28 7.36 12.01
CA LEU A 260 -0.31 8.81 12.07
C LEU A 260 -1.68 9.35 11.63
N TYR A 261 -2.12 8.92 10.45
CA TYR A 261 -3.36 9.37 9.82
C TYR A 261 -4.09 8.23 9.14
N THR A 262 -5.43 8.34 9.07
CA THR A 262 -6.27 7.52 8.20
C THR A 262 -7.02 8.41 7.21
N TYR A 263 -7.16 7.93 5.96
CA TYR A 263 -7.87 8.66 4.93
C TYR A 263 -9.37 8.50 5.07
N GLN A 264 -10.08 9.62 5.06
CA GLN A 264 -11.55 9.69 5.08
C GLN A 264 -12.04 10.09 3.69
N ALA A 265 -12.47 9.10 2.93
CA ALA A 265 -12.83 9.30 1.51
C ALA A 265 -14.00 10.27 1.33
N GLU A 266 -15.02 10.20 2.20
CA GLU A 266 -16.21 11.05 2.16
C GLU A 266 -15.90 12.53 2.43
N GLN A 267 -14.91 12.76 3.28
CA GLN A 267 -14.47 14.10 3.66
C GLN A 267 -13.29 14.59 2.80
N ARG A 268 -12.71 13.69 1.99
CA ARG A 268 -11.52 13.97 1.17
C ARG A 268 -10.38 14.54 1.99
N GLY A 269 -9.99 13.83 3.06
CA GLY A 269 -8.94 14.30 3.94
C GLY A 269 -8.38 13.22 4.85
N TRP A 270 -7.40 13.62 5.61
CA TRP A 270 -6.70 12.77 6.56
C TRP A 270 -7.10 13.11 7.98
N LEU A 271 -7.61 12.12 8.71
CA LEU A 271 -7.90 12.21 10.13
C LEU A 271 -6.68 11.70 10.92
N ARG A 272 -6.16 12.52 11.85
CA ARG A 272 -5.06 12.10 12.71
C ARG A 272 -5.54 11.05 13.71
N LEU A 273 -4.78 9.97 13.83
CA LEU A 273 -4.96 8.92 14.83
C LEU A 273 -3.86 8.94 15.89
N ALA A 274 -2.69 9.49 15.56
CA ALA A 274 -1.57 9.59 16.50
C ALA A 274 -1.95 10.43 17.72
N GLY A 275 -1.83 9.84 18.90
CA GLY A 275 -2.05 10.52 20.17
C GLY A 275 -0.97 11.56 20.51
N PRO A 276 -1.14 12.32 21.60
CA PRO A 276 -0.23 13.41 21.98
C PRO A 276 1.24 12.96 22.12
N GLN A 277 1.48 11.73 22.59
CA GLN A 277 2.81 11.16 22.78
C GLN A 277 3.60 11.00 21.49
N TRP A 278 2.90 10.89 20.33
CA TRP A 278 3.50 10.69 19.02
C TRP A 278 3.58 11.96 18.16
N ARG A 279 3.18 13.13 18.70
CA ARG A 279 3.21 14.39 17.94
C ARG A 279 4.61 14.76 17.47
N HIS A 280 5.64 14.38 18.22
CA HIS A 280 7.02 14.63 17.84
C HIS A 280 7.41 13.98 16.49
N LEU A 281 6.76 12.88 16.09
CA LEU A 281 6.97 12.23 14.79
C LEU A 281 6.48 13.10 13.62
N LEU A 282 5.53 14.01 13.87
CA LEU A 282 5.00 14.92 12.86
C LEU A 282 5.80 16.22 12.77
N ALA A 283 6.55 16.57 13.80
CA ALA A 283 7.33 17.81 13.87
C ALA A 283 8.44 17.87 12.79
N ALA A 284 8.95 16.70 12.37
CA ALA A 284 9.95 16.60 11.30
C ALA A 284 9.34 16.67 9.89
N VAL A 285 8.00 16.70 9.75
CA VAL A 285 7.30 16.69 8.48
C VAL A 285 7.05 18.11 7.98
N PRO A 286 7.62 18.51 6.83
CA PRO A 286 7.57 19.90 6.37
C PRO A 286 6.14 20.41 6.17
N GLY A 287 5.79 21.51 6.81
CA GLY A 287 4.53 22.22 6.63
C GLY A 287 3.29 21.44 7.12
N LEU A 288 3.48 20.55 8.08
CA LEU A 288 2.41 19.87 8.79
C LEU A 288 2.37 20.38 10.24
N ALA A 289 1.21 20.84 10.68
CA ALA A 289 1.00 21.23 12.07
C ALA A 289 0.68 19.96 12.90
N ALA A 290 1.51 19.67 13.90
CA ALA A 290 1.39 18.44 14.68
C ALA A 290 0.12 18.36 15.54
N ASP A 291 -0.57 19.48 15.75
CA ASP A 291 -1.83 19.60 16.49
C ASP A 291 -3.07 19.53 15.59
N GLN A 292 -2.90 19.61 14.25
CA GLN A 292 -4.02 19.54 13.31
C GLN A 292 -4.64 18.16 13.30
N GLU A 293 -5.90 18.06 13.69
CA GLU A 293 -6.62 16.77 13.76
C GLU A 293 -7.10 16.29 12.38
N TYR A 294 -7.54 17.21 11.54
CA TYR A 294 -8.01 16.91 10.20
C TYR A 294 -7.31 17.76 9.16
N VAL A 295 -6.77 17.12 8.13
CA VAL A 295 -6.09 17.78 7.02
C VAL A 295 -6.86 17.51 5.73
N PRO A 296 -7.58 18.49 5.19
CA PRO A 296 -8.25 18.33 3.91
C PRO A 296 -7.22 18.19 2.78
N THR A 297 -7.47 17.29 1.84
CA THR A 297 -6.62 17.15 0.66
C THR A 297 -6.96 18.18 -0.43
N GLY A 298 -7.95 19.05 -0.17
CA GLY A 298 -8.36 20.13 -1.03
C GLY A 298 -9.11 19.69 -2.29
N ASP A 299 -9.61 20.66 -3.04
CA ASP A 299 -10.19 20.49 -4.38
C ASP A 299 -9.11 20.50 -5.47
N ALA A 300 -7.84 20.28 -5.11
CA ALA A 300 -6.76 20.22 -6.08
C ALA A 300 -7.11 19.21 -7.19
N PRO A 301 -6.94 19.59 -8.46
CA PRO A 301 -7.19 18.68 -9.56
C PRO A 301 -6.39 17.40 -9.35
N ARG A 302 -7.10 16.27 -9.26
CA ARG A 302 -6.47 14.97 -9.08
C ARG A 302 -6.08 14.42 -10.43
N SER A 303 -4.86 13.93 -10.55
CA SER A 303 -4.33 13.25 -11.74
C SER A 303 -5.14 12.03 -12.15
N THR A 304 -5.83 11.41 -11.19
CA THR A 304 -6.70 10.26 -11.42
C THR A 304 -7.93 10.33 -10.51
N ARG A 305 -9.04 9.83 -11.02
CA ARG A 305 -10.31 9.72 -10.28
C ARG A 305 -10.86 8.32 -10.44
N LEU A 306 -11.51 7.83 -9.40
CA LEU A 306 -12.36 6.66 -9.51
C LEU A 306 -13.78 7.12 -9.73
N VAL A 307 -14.39 6.66 -10.81
CA VAL A 307 -15.79 6.90 -11.16
C VAL A 307 -16.56 5.59 -11.10
N GLY A 308 -17.78 5.64 -10.59
CA GLY A 308 -18.65 4.48 -10.50
C GLY A 308 -20.07 4.79 -10.96
N THR A 309 -20.72 3.81 -11.56
CA THR A 309 -22.14 3.91 -11.94
C THR A 309 -23.00 3.33 -10.82
N TYR A 310 -24.03 4.07 -10.44
CA TYR A 310 -25.04 3.64 -9.49
C TYR A 310 -26.40 4.19 -9.91
N ALA A 311 -27.42 3.34 -9.98
CA ALA A 311 -28.76 3.67 -10.45
C ALA A 311 -28.76 4.41 -11.81
N GLY A 312 -27.92 3.95 -12.74
CA GLY A 312 -27.78 4.51 -14.09
C GLY A 312 -27.11 5.88 -14.19
N SER A 313 -26.54 6.41 -13.10
CA SER A 313 -25.82 7.68 -13.07
C SER A 313 -24.38 7.51 -12.63
N GLU A 314 -23.50 8.39 -13.12
CA GLU A 314 -22.09 8.38 -12.75
C GLU A 314 -21.84 9.24 -11.49
N TYR A 315 -21.02 8.72 -10.60
CA TYR A 315 -20.61 9.37 -9.35
C TYR A 315 -19.12 9.21 -9.09
N GLU A 316 -18.57 10.03 -8.21
CA GLU A 316 -17.27 9.75 -7.62
C GLU A 316 -17.37 8.48 -6.78
N ALA A 317 -16.37 7.62 -6.92
CA ALA A 317 -16.29 6.35 -6.23
C ALA A 317 -14.98 6.22 -5.43
N VAL A 318 -14.94 5.23 -4.57
CA VAL A 318 -13.76 4.85 -3.80
C VAL A 318 -13.58 3.34 -3.84
N ALA A 319 -12.33 2.89 -3.82
CA ALA A 319 -12.01 1.50 -3.58
C ALA A 319 -12.09 1.23 -2.07
N ASP A 320 -12.99 0.34 -1.67
CA ASP A 320 -13.28 -0.01 -0.28
C ASP A 320 -13.10 -1.53 -0.07
N GLN A 321 -11.90 -2.01 -0.36
CA GLN A 321 -11.57 -3.42 -0.28
C GLN A 321 -11.60 -3.94 1.17
N PRO A 322 -12.09 -5.17 1.41
CA PRO A 322 -12.46 -6.20 0.43
C PRO A 322 -13.86 -6.04 -0.20
N GLY A 323 -14.64 -5.08 0.22
CA GLY A 323 -16.01 -4.86 -0.24
C GLY A 323 -16.16 -4.31 -1.67
N GLY A 324 -15.08 -4.22 -2.45
CA GLY A 324 -15.11 -3.78 -3.83
C GLY A 324 -15.11 -2.26 -4.00
N PHE A 325 -15.82 -1.76 -4.99
CA PHE A 325 -15.94 -0.34 -5.27
C PHE A 325 -17.26 0.20 -4.74
N ARG A 326 -17.23 1.43 -4.23
CA ARG A 326 -18.40 2.10 -3.67
C ARG A 326 -18.51 3.52 -4.20
N VAL A 327 -19.71 3.96 -4.57
CA VAL A 327 -19.98 5.39 -4.81
C VAL A 327 -20.13 6.13 -3.49
N LEU A 328 -19.69 7.37 -3.47
CA LEU A 328 -19.71 8.24 -2.30
C LEU A 328 -20.97 9.10 -2.30
N ALA A 329 -21.82 8.94 -1.29
CA ALA A 329 -22.95 9.83 -1.07
C ALA A 329 -22.51 10.97 -0.13
N MET A 330 -22.02 12.07 -0.71
CA MET A 330 -21.42 13.20 0.01
C MET A 330 -22.32 13.80 1.11
N THR A 331 -23.63 13.74 0.93
CA THR A 331 -24.58 14.35 1.89
C THR A 331 -24.80 13.52 3.15
N ARG A 332 -24.46 12.23 3.15
CA ARG A 332 -24.77 11.28 4.24
C ARG A 332 -23.58 10.43 4.69
N ALA A 333 -22.40 10.71 4.17
CA ALA A 333 -21.21 9.86 4.39
C ALA A 333 -21.48 8.36 4.14
N ALA A 334 -22.39 8.06 3.21
CA ALA A 334 -22.78 6.69 2.88
C ALA A 334 -22.04 6.20 1.64
N ARG A 335 -21.83 4.89 1.56
CA ARG A 335 -21.19 4.22 0.44
C ARG A 335 -22.13 3.19 -0.15
N TYR A 336 -22.39 3.27 -1.45
CA TYR A 336 -23.24 2.32 -2.15
C TYR A 336 -22.41 1.47 -3.11
N PRO A 337 -22.78 0.18 -3.31
CA PRO A 337 -22.09 -0.66 -4.30
C PRO A 337 -22.25 -0.09 -5.70
N VAL A 338 -21.21 -0.21 -6.52
CA VAL A 338 -21.25 0.25 -7.92
C VAL A 338 -21.69 -0.87 -8.85
N GLU A 339 -22.37 -0.50 -9.95
CA GLU A 339 -22.69 -1.38 -11.07
C GLU A 339 -21.49 -1.55 -12.01
N ALA A 340 -20.71 -0.49 -12.17
CA ALA A 340 -19.46 -0.46 -12.92
C ALA A 340 -18.51 0.55 -12.29
N ALA A 341 -17.20 0.32 -12.41
CA ALA A 341 -16.17 1.24 -11.95
C ALA A 341 -15.10 1.43 -13.01
N ALA A 342 -14.55 2.64 -13.10
CA ALA A 342 -13.44 2.93 -13.97
C ALA A 342 -12.48 3.94 -13.32
N ARG A 343 -11.22 3.79 -13.63
CA ARG A 343 -10.19 4.79 -13.30
C ARG A 343 -10.10 5.79 -14.45
N ARG A 344 -10.43 7.04 -14.19
CA ARG A 344 -10.37 8.14 -15.15
C ARG A 344 -9.05 8.86 -15.03
N VAL A 345 -8.28 8.90 -16.12
CA VAL A 345 -6.96 9.52 -16.20
C VAL A 345 -6.89 10.46 -17.41
N ARG A 346 -6.08 11.51 -17.32
CA ARG A 346 -5.76 12.36 -18.49
C ARG A 346 -4.37 11.98 -19.00
N THR A 347 -4.26 11.70 -20.27
CA THR A 347 -3.01 11.32 -20.95
C THR A 347 -2.71 12.30 -22.05
N ALA A 348 -1.42 12.47 -22.35
CA ALA A 348 -0.96 13.29 -23.46
C ALA A 348 0.35 12.73 -24.01
N VAL A 349 0.75 13.20 -25.18
CA VAL A 349 2.07 12.96 -25.74
C VAL A 349 2.80 14.30 -25.83
N TRP A 350 4.01 14.35 -25.29
CA TRP A 350 4.87 15.51 -25.36
C TRP A 350 6.26 15.11 -25.86
N ARG A 351 6.72 15.79 -26.91
CA ARG A 351 7.98 15.48 -27.61
C ARG A 351 8.12 13.99 -27.98
N GLY A 352 7.00 13.38 -28.42
CA GLY A 352 6.94 11.96 -28.77
C GLY A 352 6.89 10.99 -27.58
N VAL A 353 6.92 11.48 -26.35
CA VAL A 353 6.91 10.65 -25.13
C VAL A 353 5.51 10.60 -24.53
N PRO A 354 4.94 9.39 -24.29
CA PRO A 354 3.66 9.24 -23.60
C PRO A 354 3.73 9.67 -22.15
N CYS A 355 2.79 10.53 -21.73
CA CYS A 355 2.75 11.10 -20.40
C CYS A 355 1.37 10.96 -19.76
N LEU A 356 1.34 11.03 -18.44
CA LEU A 356 0.15 11.31 -17.63
C LEU A 356 0.11 12.79 -17.30
N VAL A 357 -1.05 13.40 -17.41
CA VAL A 357 -1.25 14.79 -17.00
C VAL A 357 -1.68 14.79 -15.53
N LEU A 358 -0.81 15.32 -14.67
CA LEU A 358 -1.04 15.31 -13.22
C LEU A 358 -1.80 16.56 -12.77
N ARG A 359 -1.47 17.71 -13.36
CA ARG A 359 -1.98 19.02 -12.94
C ARG A 359 -1.85 20.02 -14.08
N GLU A 360 -2.77 20.97 -14.11
CA GLU A 360 -2.72 22.13 -15.00
C GLU A 360 -2.69 23.41 -14.18
N GLU A 361 -1.83 24.36 -14.57
CA GLU A 361 -1.66 25.63 -13.89
C GLU A 361 -1.18 26.70 -14.88
N GLY A 362 -1.99 27.74 -15.08
CA GLY A 362 -1.62 28.87 -15.93
C GLY A 362 -1.24 28.52 -17.39
N GLY A 363 -1.88 27.51 -17.96
CA GLY A 363 -1.56 27.01 -19.31
C GLY A 363 -0.38 26.05 -19.39
N TRP A 364 0.24 25.74 -18.24
CA TRP A 364 1.28 24.72 -18.11
C TRP A 364 0.69 23.45 -17.54
N LEU A 365 1.19 22.30 -18.02
CA LEU A 365 0.80 20.98 -17.58
C LEU A 365 1.98 20.28 -16.91
N ARG A 366 1.75 19.76 -15.70
CA ARG A 366 2.69 18.88 -15.03
C ARG A 366 2.47 17.47 -15.55
N LEU A 367 3.50 16.92 -16.14
CA LEU A 367 3.48 15.63 -16.82
C LEU A 367 4.35 14.63 -16.06
N ARG A 368 3.91 13.36 -16.03
CA ARG A 368 4.73 12.22 -15.57
C ARG A 368 4.94 11.28 -16.74
N LEU A 369 6.19 10.88 -16.96
CA LEU A 369 6.52 9.91 -18.00
C LEU A 369 5.94 8.54 -17.63
N ARG A 370 5.21 7.92 -18.57
CA ARG A 370 4.61 6.59 -18.36
C ARG A 370 5.63 5.45 -18.44
N ARG A 371 6.67 5.62 -19.25
CA ARG A 371 7.75 4.66 -19.46
C ARG A 371 9.07 5.39 -19.54
N PRO A 372 9.61 5.84 -18.40
CA PRO A 372 10.85 6.59 -18.40
C PRO A 372 12.01 5.66 -18.77
N ASP A 373 12.73 6.05 -19.80
CA ASP A 373 14.02 5.52 -20.21
C ASP A 373 14.98 6.69 -20.48
N PRO A 374 16.28 6.44 -20.71
CA PRO A 374 17.23 7.52 -20.90
C PRO A 374 16.87 8.47 -22.04
N ASP A 375 16.33 7.95 -23.15
CA ASP A 375 15.98 8.76 -24.33
C ASP A 375 14.76 9.62 -24.04
N ALA A 376 13.72 9.06 -23.40
CA ALA A 376 12.53 9.78 -22.97
C ALA A 376 12.87 10.89 -21.97
N VAL A 377 13.74 10.62 -21.00
CA VAL A 377 14.18 11.60 -20.00
C VAL A 377 15.00 12.71 -20.68
N ALA A 378 15.91 12.37 -21.59
CA ALA A 378 16.71 13.34 -22.32
C ALA A 378 15.83 14.22 -23.24
N ALA A 379 14.90 13.61 -23.96
CA ALA A 379 14.00 14.34 -24.89
C ALA A 379 13.10 15.35 -24.18
N THR A 380 12.62 14.97 -22.96
CA THR A 380 11.68 15.79 -22.21
C THR A 380 12.35 16.72 -21.20
N GLY A 381 13.58 16.44 -20.78
CA GLY A 381 14.24 17.13 -19.66
C GLY A 381 13.56 16.86 -18.31
N ALA A 382 12.86 15.73 -18.18
CA ALA A 382 12.13 15.39 -16.97
C ALA A 382 13.07 15.16 -15.78
N GLN A 383 12.63 15.59 -14.60
CA GLN A 383 13.39 15.47 -13.36
C GLN A 383 12.94 14.24 -12.58
N CYS A 384 13.90 13.52 -12.01
CA CYS A 384 13.64 12.41 -11.10
C CYS A 384 13.14 12.94 -9.76
N LEU A 385 11.91 12.60 -9.38
CA LEU A 385 11.34 12.93 -8.08
C LEU A 385 11.57 11.82 -7.05
N GLU A 386 11.48 10.59 -7.51
CA GLU A 386 11.81 9.38 -6.77
C GLU A 386 12.18 8.28 -7.77
N ARG A 387 12.65 7.16 -7.30
CA ARG A 387 13.03 6.02 -8.15
C ARG A 387 11.92 5.68 -9.15
N GLY A 388 12.22 5.77 -10.44
CA GLY A 388 11.33 5.47 -11.56
C GLY A 388 10.28 6.54 -11.86
N VAL A 389 10.16 7.61 -11.09
CA VAL A 389 9.16 8.66 -11.27
C VAL A 389 9.81 9.93 -11.79
N TYR A 390 9.53 10.25 -13.05
CA TYR A 390 10.10 11.39 -13.77
C TYR A 390 8.99 12.34 -14.18
N GLU A 391 9.11 13.61 -13.82
CA GLU A 391 8.10 14.63 -14.07
C GLU A 391 8.71 15.88 -14.68
N VAL A 392 7.88 16.60 -15.43
CA VAL A 392 8.26 17.84 -16.11
C VAL A 392 7.04 18.75 -16.24
N TRP A 393 7.29 20.06 -16.35
CA TRP A 393 6.28 21.03 -16.76
C TRP A 393 6.41 21.31 -18.26
N ALA A 394 5.32 21.23 -19.00
CA ALA A 394 5.24 21.50 -20.43
C ALA A 394 4.15 22.52 -20.74
N PRO A 395 4.34 23.40 -21.74
CA PRO A 395 3.27 24.27 -22.22
C PRO A 395 2.12 23.43 -22.79
N GLY A 396 0.88 23.74 -22.41
CA GLY A 396 -0.28 22.98 -22.88
C GLY A 396 -0.44 22.98 -24.40
N GLY A 397 -0.08 24.07 -25.09
CA GLY A 397 -0.13 24.17 -26.54
C GLY A 397 0.86 23.30 -27.32
N GLU A 398 1.86 22.71 -26.66
CA GLU A 398 2.84 21.82 -27.29
C GLU A 398 2.47 20.33 -27.18
N LEU A 399 1.40 19.99 -26.46
CA LEU A 399 0.97 18.62 -26.30
C LEU A 399 0.17 18.12 -27.49
N THR A 400 0.31 16.84 -27.77
CA THR A 400 -0.52 16.11 -28.72
C THR A 400 -1.25 14.98 -28.01
N ASP A 401 -2.34 14.46 -28.59
CA ASP A 401 -3.14 13.36 -28.04
C ASP A 401 -3.58 13.59 -26.57
N ASP A 402 -3.85 14.86 -26.21
CA ASP A 402 -4.36 15.21 -24.87
C ASP A 402 -5.82 14.78 -24.75
N ARG A 403 -6.06 13.77 -23.93
CA ARG A 403 -7.39 13.17 -23.77
C ARG A 403 -7.60 12.57 -22.39
N VAL A 404 -8.85 12.54 -21.99
CA VAL A 404 -9.31 11.79 -20.81
C VAL A 404 -9.67 10.37 -21.23
N VAL A 405 -9.18 9.38 -20.48
CA VAL A 405 -9.40 7.95 -20.74
C VAL A 405 -9.97 7.30 -19.50
N ASP A 406 -11.01 6.51 -19.66
CA ASP A 406 -11.56 5.65 -18.64
C ASP A 406 -10.97 4.25 -18.79
N LEU A 407 -10.29 3.79 -17.73
CA LEU A 407 -9.73 2.45 -17.63
C LEU A 407 -10.69 1.63 -16.75
N PRO A 408 -11.51 0.73 -17.33
CA PRO A 408 -12.50 0.00 -16.57
C PRO A 408 -11.85 -0.99 -15.62
N TYR A 409 -12.42 -1.14 -14.44
CA TYR A 409 -12.17 -2.26 -13.56
C TYR A 409 -13.14 -3.39 -13.90
N PRO A 410 -12.68 -4.66 -13.85
CA PRO A 410 -13.55 -5.78 -14.10
C PRO A 410 -14.73 -5.80 -13.10
N ALA A 411 -15.93 -5.89 -13.61
CA ALA A 411 -17.12 -6.08 -12.78
C ALA A 411 -16.97 -7.41 -12.03
N ARG A 412 -17.02 -7.37 -10.71
CA ARG A 412 -17.08 -8.58 -9.90
C ARG A 412 -18.55 -8.87 -9.64
N HIS A 413 -19.04 -9.89 -10.26
CA HIS A 413 -20.25 -10.55 -9.81
C HIS A 413 -19.85 -11.38 -8.59
N GLU A 414 -20.33 -10.98 -7.40
CA GLU A 414 -20.28 -11.79 -6.18
C GLU A 414 -21.08 -13.07 -6.38
#